data_8f85a51b822adab75177f9fa8ffd8e8a
#
_entry.id   8f85a51b822adab75177f9fa8ffd8e8a
#
_cell.length_a   1.000
_cell.length_b   1.000
_cell.length_c   1.000
_cell.angle_alpha   90.00
_cell.angle_beta   90.00
_cell.angle_gamma   90.00
#
_symmetry.space_group_name_H-M   'P 1'
#
loop_
_entity.id
_entity.type
_entity.pdbx_description
1 polymer ?
#
loop_
_entity_poly.entity_id
_entity_poly.type
_entity_poly.pdbx_seq_one_letter_code
_entity_poly.pdbx_strand_id
1 'polypeptide(L)'
;MCIRDSGTTFHHGGFYPGYTTGVLATVGEYIAFTNGTSFELTEDARKHMKSAFIAMRNYCNFYEWGIGISGRHPFGGKMGSDDIEAFANIALSGDLSGQGNTFDRGLAADYLRLIRNSDTPNARFFKKEGIQPAQAPQGFFVYNYGSAGIFRRADWMVTLKGYTTDVWGSEIYTKDNRYGRYQSYGSVQIMGKGNPVSRAGSGFVQEGWDWNRLPGTTTIHLPFDLLDSPLKGTTMARSKENFSGSSSLDGKNGMFAMKLAERDYENFTPDFVARKSVFCFDNRMVCLGTGISNSNADYPTETTLFQTKYNGCLLYTSPSPRD
;
A
#
# COMPACT_ATOMS: atom_id res chain seq x y z
N MET A 1 15.98 0.58 -8.64
CA MET A 1 14.95 0.07 -7.71
C MET A 1 15.56 -1.05 -6.89
N CYS A 2 15.28 -1.11 -5.60
CA CYS A 2 15.77 -2.17 -4.70
C CYS A 2 14.60 -2.95 -4.12
N ILE A 3 14.70 -4.27 -4.06
CA ILE A 3 13.81 -5.12 -3.27
C ILE A 3 14.41 -5.23 -1.87
N ARG A 4 13.64 -4.91 -0.83
CA ARG A 4 14.04 -5.04 0.57
C ARG A 4 13.64 -6.40 1.12
N ASP A 5 14.14 -6.75 2.30
CA ASP A 5 13.94 -8.07 2.94
C ASP A 5 12.47 -8.50 3.06
N SER A 6 11.56 -7.51 3.20
CA SER A 6 10.11 -7.73 3.21
C SER A 6 9.48 -7.94 1.83
N GLY A 7 10.24 -7.90 0.74
CA GLY A 7 9.75 -7.91 -0.63
C GLY A 7 9.23 -6.54 -1.13
N THR A 8 9.30 -5.50 -0.30
CA THR A 8 8.92 -4.14 -0.75
C THR A 8 9.94 -3.59 -1.73
N THR A 9 9.46 -2.88 -2.72
CA THR A 9 10.29 -2.26 -3.75
C THR A 9 10.34 -0.76 -3.57
N PHE A 10 11.55 -0.21 -3.69
CA PHE A 10 11.83 1.19 -3.45
C PHE A 10 12.24 1.92 -4.72
N HIS A 11 11.72 3.12 -4.87
CA HIS A 11 12.13 4.08 -5.89
C HIS A 11 12.14 5.48 -5.27
N HIS A 12 13.19 6.28 -5.51
CA HIS A 12 13.37 7.64 -5.00
C HIS A 12 13.27 7.80 -3.46
N GLY A 13 13.51 6.77 -2.68
CA GLY A 13 13.38 6.85 -1.21
C GLY A 13 11.97 6.58 -0.66
N GLY A 14 11.07 6.13 -1.51
CA GLY A 14 9.72 5.72 -1.14
C GLY A 14 9.37 4.30 -1.54
N PHE A 15 8.40 3.73 -0.87
CA PHE A 15 7.79 2.46 -1.24
C PHE A 15 6.59 2.75 -2.14
N TYR A 16 6.75 2.48 -3.44
CA TYR A 16 5.75 2.81 -4.45
C TYR A 16 5.45 1.63 -5.37
N PRO A 17 4.37 0.89 -5.13
CA PRO A 17 3.96 -0.26 -5.96
C PRO A 17 3.86 0.02 -7.46
N GLY A 18 3.50 1.24 -7.84
CA GLY A 18 3.40 1.64 -9.25
C GLY A 18 4.72 1.54 -10.04
N TYR A 19 5.87 1.59 -9.36
CA TYR A 19 7.17 1.32 -9.99
C TYR A 19 7.54 -0.16 -9.94
N THR A 20 6.88 -0.91 -9.07
CA THR A 20 7.10 -2.36 -8.92
C THR A 20 6.54 -3.11 -10.12
N THR A 21 5.34 -2.76 -10.56
CA THR A 21 4.60 -3.49 -11.59
C THR A 21 5.43 -3.69 -12.85
N GLY A 22 5.84 -2.64 -13.52
CA GLY A 22 6.60 -2.76 -14.77
C GLY A 22 7.89 -3.57 -14.65
N VAL A 23 8.55 -3.52 -13.48
CA VAL A 23 9.78 -4.32 -13.27
C VAL A 23 9.45 -5.79 -13.03
N LEU A 24 8.43 -6.10 -12.25
CA LEU A 24 8.05 -7.49 -12.01
C LEU A 24 7.57 -8.17 -13.29
N ALA A 25 6.82 -7.47 -14.13
CA ALA A 25 6.41 -7.98 -15.45
C ALA A 25 7.63 -8.32 -16.30
N THR A 26 8.55 -7.36 -16.48
CA THR A 26 9.77 -7.56 -17.30
C THR A 26 10.67 -8.68 -16.76
N VAL A 27 10.86 -8.74 -15.43
CA VAL A 27 11.68 -9.82 -14.84
C VAL A 27 10.96 -11.17 -14.93
N GLY A 28 9.63 -11.18 -14.82
CA GLY A 28 8.84 -12.40 -15.06
C GLY A 28 9.04 -12.96 -16.46
N GLU A 29 9.02 -12.11 -17.48
CA GLU A 29 9.35 -12.50 -18.86
C GLU A 29 10.79 -13.01 -19.00
N TYR A 30 11.76 -12.29 -18.45
CA TYR A 30 13.16 -12.72 -18.46
C TYR A 30 13.30 -14.12 -17.85
N ILE A 31 12.68 -14.38 -16.71
CA ILE A 31 12.69 -15.69 -16.06
C ILE A 31 12.11 -16.76 -16.98
N ALA A 32 10.97 -16.49 -17.63
CA ALA A 32 10.34 -17.43 -18.55
C ALA A 32 11.27 -17.80 -19.72
N PHE A 33 11.98 -16.81 -20.29
CA PHE A 33 12.88 -17.05 -21.41
C PHE A 33 14.19 -17.73 -21.05
N THR A 34 14.70 -17.53 -19.83
CA THR A 34 16.04 -18.00 -19.44
C THR A 34 16.01 -19.26 -18.58
N ASN A 35 14.84 -19.67 -18.11
CA ASN A 35 14.70 -20.85 -17.25
C ASN A 35 15.28 -22.10 -17.92
N GLY A 36 16.14 -22.85 -17.20
CA GLY A 36 16.82 -24.03 -17.69
C GLY A 36 17.97 -23.76 -18.66
N THR A 37 18.37 -22.50 -18.85
CA THR A 37 19.54 -22.11 -19.69
C THR A 37 20.70 -21.65 -18.81
N SER A 38 21.87 -21.40 -19.42
CA SER A 38 23.04 -20.82 -18.74
C SER A 38 22.84 -19.36 -18.31
N PHE A 39 21.75 -18.71 -18.71
CA PHE A 39 21.38 -17.34 -18.36
C PHE A 39 20.29 -17.27 -17.27
N GLU A 40 19.92 -18.41 -16.74
CA GLU A 40 18.92 -18.50 -15.67
C GLU A 40 19.38 -17.73 -14.41
N LEU A 41 18.43 -17.05 -13.77
CA LEU A 41 18.69 -16.42 -12.47
C LEU A 41 19.00 -17.48 -11.41
N THR A 42 19.91 -17.17 -10.50
CA THR A 42 20.19 -18.03 -9.36
C THR A 42 18.92 -18.28 -8.54
N GLU A 43 18.88 -19.39 -7.82
CA GLU A 43 17.75 -19.73 -6.94
C GLU A 43 17.50 -18.63 -5.90
N ASP A 44 18.55 -18.04 -5.33
CA ASP A 44 18.43 -16.94 -4.36
C ASP A 44 17.81 -15.68 -5.00
N ALA A 45 18.21 -15.34 -6.23
CA ALA A 45 17.60 -14.22 -6.95
C ALA A 45 16.10 -14.48 -7.20
N ARG A 46 15.73 -15.69 -7.59
CA ARG A 46 14.32 -16.08 -7.78
C ARG A 46 13.53 -16.07 -6.47
N LYS A 47 14.13 -16.49 -5.35
CA LYS A 47 13.50 -16.37 -4.01
C LYS A 47 13.25 -14.91 -3.60
N HIS A 48 14.20 -14.01 -3.87
CA HIS A 48 14.00 -12.59 -3.64
C HIS A 48 12.87 -12.03 -4.51
N MET A 49 12.79 -12.43 -5.78
CA MET A 49 11.67 -12.07 -6.65
C MET A 49 10.34 -12.60 -6.10
N LYS A 50 10.28 -13.86 -5.69
CA LYS A 50 9.09 -14.43 -5.04
C LYS A 50 8.63 -13.58 -3.85
N SER A 51 9.55 -13.10 -3.03
CA SER A 51 9.20 -12.23 -1.89
C SER A 51 8.51 -10.93 -2.34
N ALA A 52 8.92 -10.35 -3.47
CA ALA A 52 8.27 -9.17 -4.03
C ALA A 52 6.84 -9.48 -4.55
N PHE A 53 6.64 -10.62 -5.19
CA PHE A 53 5.31 -11.08 -5.62
C PHE A 53 4.38 -11.33 -4.43
N ILE A 54 4.90 -11.96 -3.36
CA ILE A 54 4.13 -12.17 -2.12
C ILE A 54 3.79 -10.84 -1.46
N ALA A 55 4.72 -9.88 -1.40
CA ALA A 55 4.46 -8.55 -0.89
C ALA A 55 3.35 -7.86 -1.71
N MET A 56 3.44 -7.89 -3.05
CA MET A 56 2.40 -7.35 -3.94
C MET A 56 1.04 -7.98 -3.69
N ARG A 57 0.96 -9.30 -3.58
CA ARG A 57 -0.26 -10.01 -3.21
C ARG A 57 -0.86 -9.48 -1.90
N ASN A 58 -0.02 -9.20 -0.91
CA ASN A 58 -0.47 -8.80 0.42
C ASN A 58 -0.97 -7.36 0.48
N TYR A 59 -0.30 -6.40 -0.20
CA TYR A 59 -0.69 -5.00 -0.18
C TYR A 59 -1.72 -4.61 -1.27
N CYS A 60 -2.03 -5.49 -2.20
CA CYS A 60 -3.14 -5.34 -3.13
C CYS A 60 -4.38 -6.08 -2.62
N ASN A 61 -5.58 -5.52 -2.84
CA ASN A 61 -6.81 -6.29 -2.60
C ASN A 61 -6.93 -7.47 -3.60
N PHE A 62 -7.08 -7.17 -4.88
CA PHE A 62 -6.81 -8.01 -6.05
C PHE A 62 -5.74 -7.35 -6.90
N TYR A 63 -6.02 -6.15 -7.41
CA TYR A 63 -5.18 -5.46 -8.39
C TYR A 63 -4.66 -4.12 -7.90
N GLU A 64 -5.35 -3.48 -6.93
CA GLU A 64 -5.09 -2.12 -6.49
C GLU A 64 -4.51 -2.06 -5.09
N TRP A 65 -3.72 -1.04 -4.82
CA TRP A 65 -3.13 -0.71 -3.52
C TRP A 65 -3.68 0.60 -2.96
N GLY A 66 -3.38 0.87 -1.69
CA GLY A 66 -3.87 2.07 -1.00
C GLY A 66 -3.21 3.37 -1.48
N ILE A 67 -3.93 4.50 -1.30
CA ILE A 67 -3.46 5.85 -1.67
C ILE A 67 -2.12 6.18 -0.99
N GLY A 68 -1.95 5.85 0.28
CA GLY A 68 -0.74 6.16 1.04
C GLY A 68 0.55 5.57 0.46
N ILE A 69 0.48 4.47 -0.28
CA ILE A 69 1.61 3.82 -0.96
C ILE A 69 1.60 4.01 -2.48
N SER A 70 0.74 4.86 -3.00
CA SER A 70 0.57 5.06 -4.45
C SER A 70 1.56 6.01 -5.09
N GLY A 71 2.43 6.66 -4.30
CA GLY A 71 3.32 7.71 -4.81
C GLY A 71 2.54 8.85 -5.45
N ARG A 72 2.93 9.24 -6.65
CA ARG A 72 2.33 10.37 -7.39
C ARG A 72 0.98 10.06 -8.06
N HIS A 73 0.55 8.81 -8.06
CA HIS A 73 -0.72 8.39 -8.69
C HIS A 73 -1.71 7.84 -7.66
N PRO A 74 -2.19 8.66 -6.70
CA PRO A 74 -2.98 8.16 -5.56
C PRO A 74 -4.28 7.47 -5.98
N PHE A 75 -4.89 7.89 -7.07
CA PHE A 75 -6.14 7.31 -7.61
C PHE A 75 -5.91 6.40 -8.81
N GLY A 76 -4.67 6.28 -9.27
CA GLY A 76 -4.25 5.42 -10.37
C GLY A 76 -3.39 4.24 -9.89
N GLY A 77 -2.99 3.44 -10.84
CA GLY A 77 -2.10 2.30 -10.59
C GLY A 77 -2.82 1.04 -10.09
N LYS A 78 -2.57 -0.04 -10.80
CA LYS A 78 -3.04 -1.38 -10.49
C LYS A 78 -2.15 -2.38 -11.18
N MET A 79 -2.16 -3.63 -10.74
CA MET A 79 -1.57 -4.72 -11.51
C MET A 79 -2.27 -4.83 -12.87
N GLY A 80 -1.49 -4.88 -13.95
CA GLY A 80 -1.93 -5.19 -15.30
C GLY A 80 -1.90 -6.69 -15.59
N SER A 81 -2.28 -7.07 -16.82
CA SER A 81 -2.22 -8.46 -17.29
C SER A 81 -0.81 -9.05 -17.19
N ASP A 82 0.20 -8.26 -17.56
CA ASP A 82 1.59 -8.71 -17.62
C ASP A 82 2.16 -8.92 -16.20
N ASP A 83 1.76 -8.09 -15.24
CA ASP A 83 2.09 -8.30 -13.82
C ASP A 83 1.49 -9.58 -13.28
N ILE A 84 0.26 -9.89 -13.68
CA ILE A 84 -0.43 -11.12 -13.27
C ILE A 84 0.24 -12.33 -13.92
N GLU A 85 0.56 -12.27 -15.20
CA GLU A 85 1.23 -13.36 -15.91
C GLU A 85 2.63 -13.63 -15.34
N ALA A 86 3.31 -12.63 -14.80
CA ALA A 86 4.58 -12.79 -14.13
C ALA A 86 4.52 -13.72 -12.91
N PHE A 87 3.38 -13.82 -12.21
CA PHE A 87 3.20 -14.83 -11.16
C PHE A 87 3.29 -16.26 -11.71
N ALA A 88 2.72 -16.51 -12.88
CA ALA A 88 2.82 -17.82 -13.53
C ALA A 88 4.26 -18.09 -14.00
N ASN A 89 4.92 -17.10 -14.59
CA ASN A 89 6.28 -17.22 -15.10
C ASN A 89 7.28 -17.60 -13.99
N ILE A 90 7.20 -16.90 -12.84
CA ILE A 90 8.09 -17.25 -11.72
C ILE A 90 7.67 -18.56 -11.04
N ALA A 91 6.38 -18.90 -11.00
CA ALA A 91 5.95 -20.19 -10.50
C ALA A 91 6.55 -21.34 -11.31
N LEU A 92 6.56 -21.23 -12.63
CA LEU A 92 7.08 -22.25 -13.56
C LEU A 92 8.61 -22.33 -13.56
N SER A 93 9.33 -21.37 -12.99
CA SER A 93 10.79 -21.40 -12.91
C SER A 93 11.35 -22.42 -11.91
N GLY A 94 10.50 -23.13 -11.19
CA GLY A 94 10.85 -24.16 -10.23
C GLY A 94 10.20 -23.99 -8.86
N ASP A 95 10.38 -24.98 -8.01
CA ASP A 95 9.85 -24.95 -6.64
C ASP A 95 10.71 -24.09 -5.72
N LEU A 96 10.32 -22.85 -5.55
CA LEU A 96 10.98 -21.90 -4.64
C LEU A 96 10.54 -22.07 -3.17
N SER A 97 9.68 -23.05 -2.88
CA SER A 97 9.24 -23.39 -1.53
C SER A 97 10.15 -24.43 -0.86
N GLY A 98 10.97 -25.14 -1.64
CA GLY A 98 11.84 -26.21 -1.16
C GLY A 98 11.09 -27.51 -0.83
N GLN A 99 9.88 -27.70 -1.31
CA GLN A 99 9.06 -28.89 -1.06
C GLN A 99 9.27 -30.02 -2.09
N GLY A 100 10.16 -29.80 -3.05
CA GLY A 100 10.49 -30.79 -4.09
C GLY A 100 9.45 -30.91 -5.20
N ASN A 101 8.61 -29.89 -5.41
CA ASN A 101 7.67 -29.85 -6.54
C ASN A 101 8.38 -29.46 -7.83
N THR A 102 7.74 -29.65 -8.97
CA THR A 102 8.27 -29.22 -10.28
C THR A 102 8.12 -27.73 -10.53
N PHE A 103 7.22 -27.06 -9.80
CA PHE A 103 6.95 -25.63 -9.87
C PHE A 103 6.44 -25.10 -8.52
N ASP A 104 6.44 -23.78 -8.34
CA ASP A 104 5.96 -23.15 -7.10
C ASP A 104 4.43 -23.16 -7.03
N ARG A 105 3.87 -24.08 -6.26
CA ARG A 105 2.41 -24.26 -6.11
C ARG A 105 1.72 -23.07 -5.47
N GLY A 106 2.41 -22.33 -4.59
CA GLY A 106 1.87 -21.14 -3.92
C GLY A 106 1.65 -19.98 -4.91
N LEU A 107 2.66 -19.66 -5.70
CA LEU A 107 2.54 -18.62 -6.74
C LEU A 107 1.57 -19.03 -7.85
N ALA A 108 1.51 -20.31 -8.21
CA ALA A 108 0.51 -20.84 -9.15
C ALA A 108 -0.93 -20.64 -8.63
N ALA A 109 -1.16 -20.87 -7.35
CA ALA A 109 -2.45 -20.63 -6.71
C ALA A 109 -2.81 -19.13 -6.67
N ASP A 110 -1.83 -18.26 -6.39
CA ASP A 110 -2.00 -16.81 -6.45
C ASP A 110 -2.33 -16.32 -7.87
N TYR A 111 -1.64 -16.86 -8.87
CA TYR A 111 -1.97 -16.60 -10.27
C TYR A 111 -3.43 -16.95 -10.59
N LEU A 112 -3.88 -18.17 -10.24
CA LEU A 112 -5.26 -18.61 -10.49
C LEU A 112 -6.28 -17.71 -9.77
N ARG A 113 -5.97 -17.20 -8.58
CA ARG A 113 -6.81 -16.23 -7.90
C ARG A 113 -6.91 -14.93 -8.70
N LEU A 114 -5.78 -14.41 -9.17
CA LEU A 114 -5.71 -13.11 -9.86
C LEU A 114 -6.37 -13.10 -11.23
N ILE A 115 -6.24 -14.17 -12.01
CA ILE A 115 -6.89 -14.27 -13.32
C ILE A 115 -8.40 -14.53 -13.21
N ARG A 116 -8.90 -14.94 -12.03
CA ARG A 116 -10.31 -15.28 -11.79
C ARG A 116 -10.80 -16.38 -12.75
N ASN A 117 -11.73 -16.04 -13.64
CA ASN A 117 -12.33 -16.97 -14.59
C ASN A 117 -11.68 -16.92 -15.99
N SER A 118 -10.59 -16.19 -16.15
CA SER A 118 -9.90 -16.13 -17.44
C SER A 118 -9.32 -17.49 -17.80
N ASP A 119 -9.44 -17.86 -19.06
CA ASP A 119 -8.90 -19.11 -19.61
C ASP A 119 -7.59 -18.83 -20.36
N THR A 120 -6.48 -19.12 -19.72
CA THR A 120 -5.13 -18.97 -20.27
C THR A 120 -4.42 -20.32 -20.33
N PRO A 121 -3.37 -20.47 -21.15
CA PRO A 121 -2.58 -21.72 -21.17
C PRO A 121 -2.05 -22.10 -19.78
N ASN A 122 -1.51 -21.14 -19.02
CA ASN A 122 -1.01 -21.38 -17.67
C ASN A 122 -2.11 -21.75 -16.68
N ALA A 123 -3.30 -21.14 -16.82
CA ALA A 123 -4.46 -21.52 -16.00
C ALA A 123 -4.89 -22.96 -16.24
N ARG A 124 -4.95 -23.38 -17.49
CA ARG A 124 -5.29 -24.78 -17.85
C ARG A 124 -4.25 -25.74 -17.29
N PHE A 125 -2.96 -25.41 -17.43
CA PHE A 125 -1.87 -26.21 -16.89
C PHE A 125 -2.00 -26.39 -15.37
N PHE A 126 -2.06 -25.28 -14.61
CA PHE A 126 -2.12 -25.35 -13.14
C PHE A 126 -3.38 -26.06 -12.63
N LYS A 127 -4.53 -25.85 -13.27
CA LYS A 127 -5.76 -26.59 -12.92
C LYS A 127 -5.62 -28.08 -13.17
N LYS A 128 -4.97 -28.49 -14.28
CA LYS A 128 -4.69 -29.91 -14.58
C LYS A 128 -3.77 -30.53 -13.52
N GLU A 129 -2.81 -29.75 -13.00
CA GLU A 129 -1.92 -30.14 -11.91
C GLU A 129 -2.61 -30.09 -10.52
N GLY A 130 -3.92 -29.88 -10.46
CA GLY A 130 -4.71 -29.89 -9.22
C GLY A 130 -4.57 -28.64 -8.37
N ILE A 131 -4.04 -27.53 -8.92
CA ILE A 131 -3.95 -26.27 -8.19
C ILE A 131 -5.32 -25.61 -8.11
N GLN A 132 -5.69 -25.18 -6.90
CA GLN A 132 -6.88 -24.36 -6.66
C GLN A 132 -6.47 -22.89 -6.49
N PRO A 133 -7.34 -21.93 -6.86
CA PRO A 133 -7.07 -20.52 -6.59
C PRO A 133 -6.81 -20.25 -5.11
N ALA A 134 -5.79 -19.47 -4.81
CA ALA A 134 -5.48 -19.07 -3.43
C ALA A 134 -6.64 -18.28 -2.80
N GLN A 135 -6.80 -18.41 -1.50
CA GLN A 135 -7.68 -17.54 -0.73
C GLN A 135 -7.05 -16.13 -0.62
N ALA A 136 -7.89 -15.13 -0.33
CA ALA A 136 -7.38 -13.79 -0.03
C ALA A 136 -6.41 -13.84 1.16
N PRO A 137 -5.26 -13.16 1.10
CA PRO A 137 -4.34 -13.10 2.24
C PRO A 137 -5.07 -12.57 3.49
N GLN A 138 -4.73 -13.11 4.65
CA GLN A 138 -5.31 -12.72 5.93
C GLN A 138 -4.18 -12.42 6.92
N GLY A 139 -4.41 -11.49 7.84
CA GLY A 139 -3.46 -11.18 8.89
C GLY A 139 -2.91 -9.76 8.84
N PHE A 140 -1.81 -9.55 9.55
CA PHE A 140 -1.11 -8.27 9.60
C PHE A 140 0.31 -8.41 9.00
N PHE A 141 0.58 -7.65 7.94
CA PHE A 141 1.84 -7.67 7.20
C PHE A 141 2.65 -6.41 7.51
N VAL A 142 3.90 -6.63 7.89
CA VAL A 142 4.84 -5.58 8.33
C VAL A 142 5.74 -5.16 7.18
N TYR A 143 5.78 -3.85 6.88
CA TYR A 143 6.62 -3.27 5.83
C TYR A 143 7.38 -2.04 6.37
N ASN A 144 8.24 -2.26 7.38
CA ASN A 144 8.90 -1.18 8.11
C ASN A 144 9.84 -0.34 7.24
N TYR A 145 10.52 -0.93 6.27
CA TYR A 145 11.31 -0.16 5.30
C TYR A 145 10.46 0.84 4.51
N GLY A 146 9.16 0.55 4.34
CA GLY A 146 8.20 1.44 3.68
C GLY A 146 7.41 2.32 4.64
N SER A 147 7.70 2.31 5.93
CA SER A 147 6.86 2.97 6.95
C SER A 147 5.38 2.58 6.81
N ALA A 148 5.11 1.30 6.62
CA ALA A 148 3.78 0.82 6.29
C ALA A 148 3.41 -0.48 7.02
N GLY A 149 2.11 -0.68 7.19
CA GLY A 149 1.51 -1.93 7.62
C GLY A 149 0.25 -2.22 6.81
N ILE A 150 -0.03 -3.49 6.56
CA ILE A 150 -1.24 -3.92 5.87
C ILE A 150 -2.00 -4.89 6.77
N PHE A 151 -3.25 -4.56 7.07
CA PHE A 151 -4.12 -5.42 7.83
C PHE A 151 -5.22 -5.97 6.93
N ARG A 152 -5.41 -7.29 6.96
CA ARG A 152 -6.39 -7.97 6.09
C ARG A 152 -7.29 -8.89 6.89
N ARG A 153 -8.59 -8.79 6.64
CA ARG A 153 -9.63 -9.65 7.23
C ARG A 153 -10.72 -9.91 6.20
N ALA A 154 -11.15 -11.17 6.12
CA ALA A 154 -12.20 -11.57 5.18
C ALA A 154 -11.97 -10.95 3.78
N ASP A 155 -12.85 -10.07 3.34
CA ASP A 155 -12.84 -9.40 2.04
C ASP A 155 -12.43 -7.91 2.10
N TRP A 156 -11.90 -7.44 3.24
CA TRP A 156 -11.44 -6.06 3.40
C TRP A 156 -9.98 -5.97 3.81
N MET A 157 -9.39 -4.83 3.53
CA MET A 157 -8.01 -4.54 3.89
C MET A 157 -7.83 -3.09 4.32
N VAL A 158 -6.78 -2.87 5.12
CA VAL A 158 -6.35 -1.54 5.55
C VAL A 158 -4.91 -1.32 5.14
N THR A 159 -4.64 -0.18 4.53
CA THR A 159 -3.30 0.35 4.33
C THR A 159 -3.00 1.39 5.39
N LEU A 160 -1.95 1.14 6.18
CA LEU A 160 -1.41 2.04 7.19
C LEU A 160 -0.11 2.63 6.65
N LYS A 161 0.03 3.98 6.66
CA LYS A 161 1.22 4.60 6.07
C LYS A 161 1.66 5.83 6.84
N GLY A 162 2.96 5.84 7.15
CA GLY A 162 3.67 6.98 7.69
C GLY A 162 4.88 7.38 6.84
N TYR A 163 5.72 8.27 7.37
CA TYR A 163 6.97 8.69 6.77
C TYR A 163 8.00 9.04 7.86
N THR A 164 9.26 9.13 7.46
CA THR A 164 10.36 9.37 8.38
C THR A 164 11.38 10.33 7.76
N THR A 165 12.51 10.51 8.42
CA THR A 165 13.69 11.17 7.85
C THR A 165 14.18 10.48 6.58
N ASP A 166 13.99 9.16 6.45
CA ASP A 166 14.56 8.34 5.38
C ASP A 166 13.50 7.90 4.36
N VAL A 167 12.26 7.70 4.79
CA VAL A 167 11.14 7.28 3.95
C VAL A 167 10.28 8.48 3.59
N TRP A 168 10.16 8.77 2.30
CA TRP A 168 9.40 9.91 1.80
C TRP A 168 7.91 9.85 2.14
N GLY A 169 7.34 11.01 2.44
CA GLY A 169 5.93 11.15 2.73
C GLY A 169 5.06 10.95 1.51
N SER A 170 5.45 11.54 0.39
CA SER A 170 4.79 11.39 -0.91
C SER A 170 5.75 11.82 -2.01
N GLU A 171 5.58 11.28 -3.18
CA GLU A 171 6.19 11.78 -4.42
C GLU A 171 5.17 12.68 -5.09
N ILE A 172 5.51 13.97 -5.31
CA ILE A 172 4.56 14.97 -5.77
C ILE A 172 4.92 15.48 -7.17
N TYR A 173 3.93 15.42 -8.06
CA TYR A 173 4.01 15.93 -9.42
C TYR A 173 2.84 16.87 -9.71
N THR A 174 3.13 18.01 -10.30
CA THR A 174 2.15 19.09 -10.52
C THR A 174 0.90 18.63 -11.27
N LYS A 175 1.04 17.69 -12.21
CA LYS A 175 -0.07 17.21 -13.03
C LYS A 175 -0.90 16.11 -12.38
N ASP A 176 -0.34 15.41 -11.38
CA ASP A 176 -0.94 14.19 -10.84
C ASP A 176 -1.52 14.41 -9.43
N ASN A 177 -0.69 14.87 -8.49
CA ASN A 177 -1.06 14.98 -7.08
C ASN A 177 -0.46 16.20 -6.37
N ARG A 178 -0.49 17.38 -7.02
CA ARG A 178 0.17 18.60 -6.51
C ARG A 178 -0.20 18.94 -5.05
N TYR A 179 -1.39 18.57 -4.60
CA TYR A 179 -1.88 18.80 -3.24
C TYR A 179 -1.70 17.58 -2.32
N GLY A 180 -1.01 16.52 -2.77
CA GLY A 180 -0.91 15.23 -2.07
C GLY A 180 0.12 15.16 -0.95
N ARG A 181 0.55 16.27 -0.38
CA ARG A 181 1.61 16.29 0.65
C ARG A 181 1.26 15.51 1.93
N TYR A 182 -0.01 15.32 2.20
CA TYR A 182 -0.50 14.65 3.40
C TYR A 182 -0.70 13.13 3.28
N GLN A 183 -0.38 12.52 2.13
CA GLN A 183 -0.65 11.10 1.86
C GLN A 183 -0.10 10.12 2.92
N SER A 184 0.94 10.51 3.65
CA SER A 184 1.61 9.65 4.64
C SER A 184 1.59 10.19 6.07
N TYR A 185 0.69 11.13 6.40
CA TYR A 185 0.58 11.71 7.74
C TYR A 185 -0.18 10.79 8.72
N GLY A 186 0.16 9.51 8.72
CA GLY A 186 -0.51 8.48 9.49
C GLY A 186 -1.83 8.06 8.86
N SER A 187 -1.85 7.90 7.55
CA SER A 187 -3.06 7.51 6.83
C SER A 187 -3.51 6.09 7.19
N VAL A 188 -4.83 5.91 7.26
CA VAL A 188 -5.53 4.66 7.56
C VAL A 188 -6.61 4.48 6.52
N GLN A 189 -6.31 3.77 5.45
CA GLN A 189 -7.25 3.62 4.36
C GLN A 189 -7.87 2.23 4.36
N ILE A 190 -9.19 2.18 4.52
CA ILE A 190 -9.98 0.94 4.53
C ILE A 190 -10.58 0.72 3.14
N MET A 191 -10.26 -0.40 2.51
CA MET A 191 -10.90 -0.87 1.29
C MET A 191 -11.74 -2.10 1.60
N GLY A 192 -13.06 -2.02 1.40
CA GLY A 192 -13.97 -3.10 1.78
C GLY A 192 -15.16 -3.24 0.82
N LYS A 193 -15.19 -2.51 -0.28
CA LYS A 193 -16.30 -2.55 -1.23
C LYS A 193 -15.83 -2.76 -2.67
N GLY A 194 -16.74 -3.28 -3.48
CA GLY A 194 -16.47 -3.66 -4.85
C GLY A 194 -16.37 -5.17 -5.04
N ASN A 195 -16.42 -5.63 -6.29
CA ASN A 195 -16.19 -7.03 -6.67
C ASN A 195 -15.37 -7.07 -7.96
N PRO A 196 -14.04 -7.25 -7.88
CA PRO A 196 -13.25 -7.35 -6.63
C PRO A 196 -13.27 -6.04 -5.83
N VAL A 197 -12.88 -6.12 -4.55
CA VAL A 197 -12.69 -4.94 -3.70
C VAL A 197 -11.78 -3.94 -4.40
N SER A 198 -12.17 -2.65 -4.41
CA SER A 198 -11.45 -1.61 -5.14
C SER A 198 -11.45 -0.27 -4.40
N ARG A 199 -10.54 0.62 -4.78
CA ARG A 199 -10.53 2.00 -4.27
C ARG A 199 -11.82 2.72 -4.62
N ALA A 200 -12.21 2.72 -5.88
CA ALA A 200 -13.43 3.38 -6.34
C ALA A 200 -14.69 2.77 -5.70
N GLY A 201 -14.76 1.44 -5.59
CA GLY A 201 -15.85 0.75 -4.89
C GLY A 201 -15.93 1.11 -3.40
N SER A 202 -14.81 1.44 -2.78
CA SER A 202 -14.74 1.92 -1.39
C SER A 202 -14.89 3.45 -1.27
N GLY A 203 -15.19 4.14 -2.38
CA GLY A 203 -15.45 5.59 -2.40
C GLY A 203 -14.21 6.46 -2.52
N PHE A 204 -13.05 5.90 -2.85
CA PHE A 204 -11.82 6.65 -3.08
C PHE A 204 -11.72 7.01 -4.55
N VAL A 205 -12.21 8.19 -4.90
CA VAL A 205 -12.20 8.76 -6.25
C VAL A 205 -11.62 10.17 -6.21
N GLN A 206 -10.98 10.59 -7.30
CA GLN A 206 -10.30 11.88 -7.36
C GLN A 206 -11.27 13.06 -7.45
N GLU A 207 -12.42 12.87 -8.10
CA GLU A 207 -13.41 13.92 -8.29
C GLU A 207 -14.02 14.35 -6.96
N GLY A 208 -13.83 15.62 -6.61
CA GLY A 208 -14.30 16.19 -5.35
C GLY A 208 -13.48 15.79 -4.11
N TRP A 209 -12.29 15.21 -4.31
CA TRP A 209 -11.42 14.81 -3.20
C TRP A 209 -10.85 16.02 -2.45
N ASP A 210 -11.08 16.05 -1.14
CA ASP A 210 -10.44 17.02 -0.25
C ASP A 210 -9.04 16.51 0.14
N TRP A 211 -8.02 17.14 -0.41
CA TRP A 211 -6.62 16.77 -0.20
C TRP A 211 -6.09 17.07 1.20
N ASN A 212 -6.81 17.87 1.99
CA ASN A 212 -6.52 18.05 3.41
C ASN A 212 -6.95 16.85 4.26
N ARG A 213 -7.91 16.06 3.78
CA ARG A 213 -8.65 15.07 4.57
C ARG A 213 -8.45 13.64 4.10
N LEU A 214 -7.22 13.15 4.07
CA LEU A 214 -7.02 11.71 3.86
C LEU A 214 -7.43 10.92 5.10
N PRO A 215 -8.12 9.77 4.96
CA PRO A 215 -8.54 8.97 6.09
C PRO A 215 -7.39 8.62 7.03
N GLY A 216 -7.60 8.81 8.32
CA GLY A 216 -6.63 8.55 9.38
C GLY A 216 -5.60 9.64 9.60
N THR A 217 -5.40 10.59 8.66
CA THR A 217 -4.35 11.61 8.81
C THR A 217 -4.72 12.67 9.85
N THR A 218 -3.69 13.26 10.45
CA THR A 218 -3.79 14.50 11.23
C THR A 218 -3.05 15.57 10.44
N THR A 219 -3.74 16.66 10.12
CA THR A 219 -3.28 17.68 9.16
C THR A 219 -3.70 19.07 9.61
N ILE A 220 -3.02 20.10 9.15
CA ILE A 220 -3.50 21.48 9.19
C ILE A 220 -4.31 21.69 7.92
N HIS A 221 -5.57 22.11 8.03
CA HIS A 221 -6.46 22.31 6.89
C HIS A 221 -6.13 23.61 6.17
N LEU A 222 -5.36 23.51 5.12
CA LEU A 222 -4.81 24.65 4.38
C LEU A 222 -5.65 24.98 3.14
N PRO A 223 -5.76 26.25 2.72
CA PRO A 223 -6.23 26.60 1.40
C PRO A 223 -5.28 26.08 0.31
N PHE A 224 -5.77 25.93 -0.90
CA PHE A 224 -5.02 25.25 -1.98
C PHE A 224 -3.69 25.90 -2.34
N ASP A 225 -3.56 27.21 -2.24
CA ASP A 225 -2.32 27.93 -2.49
C ASP A 225 -1.22 27.59 -1.48
N LEU A 226 -1.57 27.36 -0.21
CA LEU A 226 -0.66 26.90 0.84
C LEU A 226 -0.51 25.38 0.89
N LEU A 227 -1.54 24.63 0.47
CA LEU A 227 -1.49 23.17 0.38
C LEU A 227 -0.62 22.70 -0.78
N ASP A 228 -0.50 23.49 -1.85
CA ASP A 228 0.38 23.19 -2.98
C ASP A 228 1.82 23.01 -2.46
N SER A 229 2.33 21.79 -2.55
CA SER A 229 3.65 21.50 -1.98
C SER A 229 4.75 22.23 -2.75
N PRO A 230 5.64 22.97 -2.07
CA PRO A 230 6.83 23.54 -2.70
C PRO A 230 7.84 22.47 -3.10
N LEU A 231 7.74 21.28 -2.50
CA LEU A 231 8.59 20.11 -2.78
C LEU A 231 7.93 19.23 -3.85
N LYS A 232 8.53 19.17 -5.04
CA LYS A 232 8.02 18.42 -6.20
C LYS A 232 9.10 17.54 -6.82
N GLY A 233 8.69 16.58 -7.66
CA GLY A 233 9.59 15.65 -8.31
C GLY A 233 10.30 14.77 -7.29
N THR A 234 11.62 14.73 -7.33
CA THR A 234 12.47 13.94 -6.42
C THR A 234 12.82 14.66 -5.12
N THR A 235 12.39 15.91 -4.95
CA THR A 235 12.61 16.68 -3.72
C THR A 235 11.40 16.56 -2.82
N MET A 236 11.35 15.49 -2.02
CA MET A 236 10.17 15.13 -1.27
C MET A 236 10.20 15.56 0.19
N ALA A 237 9.01 15.75 0.77
CA ALA A 237 8.88 16.01 2.18
C ALA A 237 9.33 14.78 3.00
N ARG A 238 10.21 15.04 3.97
CA ARG A 238 10.65 14.08 4.96
C ARG A 238 10.29 14.59 6.34
N SER A 239 10.06 13.69 7.28
CA SER A 239 9.86 14.06 8.68
C SER A 239 11.16 14.55 9.33
N LYS A 240 11.06 15.24 10.44
CA LYS A 240 12.17 15.41 11.39
C LYS A 240 12.37 14.18 12.28
N GLU A 241 11.37 13.32 12.35
CA GLU A 241 11.35 12.11 13.18
C GLU A 241 11.69 10.87 12.34
N ASN A 242 12.42 9.96 12.95
CA ASN A 242 12.77 8.68 12.31
C ASN A 242 11.90 7.52 12.78
N PHE A 243 10.90 7.77 13.64
CA PHE A 243 10.04 6.72 14.18
C PHE A 243 8.74 6.61 13.38
N SER A 244 8.66 5.56 12.58
CA SER A 244 7.43 5.10 11.95
C SER A 244 7.58 3.64 11.56
N GLY A 245 6.62 2.81 11.93
CA GLY A 245 6.66 1.40 11.60
C GLY A 245 5.51 0.60 12.17
N SER A 246 5.57 -0.68 11.95
CA SER A 246 4.55 -1.65 12.37
C SER A 246 5.18 -2.87 13.04
N SER A 247 4.37 -3.56 13.83
CA SER A 247 4.71 -4.83 14.46
C SER A 247 3.52 -5.78 14.36
N SER A 248 3.80 -7.07 14.24
CA SER A 248 2.80 -8.13 14.13
C SER A 248 2.90 -9.10 15.29
N LEU A 249 1.76 -9.54 15.77
CA LEU A 249 1.61 -10.64 16.72
C LEU A 249 1.11 -11.86 15.97
N ASP A 250 1.96 -12.87 15.84
CA ASP A 250 1.70 -14.15 15.15
C ASP A 250 1.19 -14.01 13.70
N GLY A 251 1.54 -12.92 13.01
CA GLY A 251 1.04 -12.64 11.66
C GLY A 251 -0.47 -12.33 11.59
N LYS A 252 -1.18 -12.37 12.70
CA LYS A 252 -2.65 -12.21 12.75
C LYS A 252 -3.08 -10.81 13.13
N ASN A 253 -2.59 -10.33 14.24
CA ASN A 253 -2.88 -9.00 14.78
C ASN A 253 -1.63 -8.14 14.67
N GLY A 254 -1.77 -6.84 14.82
CA GLY A 254 -0.61 -5.98 14.76
C GLY A 254 -0.90 -4.55 15.11
N MET A 255 0.12 -3.74 15.05
CA MET A 255 0.03 -2.31 15.28
C MET A 255 0.91 -1.54 14.31
N PHE A 256 0.52 -0.31 14.07
CA PHE A 256 1.32 0.70 13.40
C PHE A 256 1.45 1.91 14.32
N ALA A 257 2.61 2.53 14.34
CA ALA A 257 2.81 3.77 15.06
C ALA A 257 3.79 4.70 14.35
N MET A 258 3.62 6.01 14.55
CA MET A 258 4.56 7.01 14.07
C MET A 258 4.60 8.25 14.98
N LYS A 259 5.73 8.93 14.95
CA LYS A 259 5.85 10.32 15.33
C LYS A 259 5.76 11.17 14.06
N LEU A 260 4.72 11.97 13.98
CA LEU A 260 4.55 12.97 12.94
C LEU A 260 5.32 14.23 13.34
N ALA A 261 6.15 14.76 12.44
CA ALA A 261 6.74 16.07 12.58
C ALA A 261 7.05 16.64 11.20
N GLU A 262 6.57 17.85 10.92
CA GLU A 262 6.91 18.56 9.69
C GLU A 262 8.35 19.09 9.75
N ARG A 263 8.98 19.20 8.58
CA ARG A 263 10.30 19.80 8.44
C ARG A 263 10.20 21.33 8.39
N ASP A 264 11.32 21.99 8.66
CA ASP A 264 11.47 23.42 8.43
C ASP A 264 11.67 23.67 6.93
N TYR A 265 10.60 24.10 6.28
CA TYR A 265 10.59 24.43 4.86
C TYR A 265 9.39 25.32 4.53
N GLU A 266 9.44 26.00 3.39
CA GLU A 266 8.39 26.88 2.89
C GLU A 266 7.01 26.18 2.91
N ASN A 267 5.99 26.87 3.39
CA ASN A 267 4.59 26.38 3.51
C ASN A 267 4.41 25.13 4.40
N PHE A 268 5.39 24.79 5.23
CA PHE A 268 5.25 23.80 6.29
C PHE A 268 5.22 24.51 7.65
N THR A 269 4.69 23.81 8.66
CA THR A 269 4.64 24.31 10.04
C THR A 269 5.63 23.50 10.88
N PRO A 270 6.85 24.01 11.13
CA PRO A 270 7.96 23.23 11.68
C PRO A 270 7.75 22.65 13.07
N ASP A 271 6.84 23.22 13.85
CA ASP A 271 6.45 22.73 15.17
C ASP A 271 5.18 21.87 15.16
N PHE A 272 4.61 21.59 13.97
CA PHE A 272 3.52 20.65 13.87
C PHE A 272 4.00 19.23 14.17
N VAL A 273 3.50 18.69 15.27
CA VAL A 273 3.83 17.35 15.78
C VAL A 273 2.59 16.60 16.21
N ALA A 274 2.66 15.27 16.12
CA ALA A 274 1.67 14.35 16.66
C ALA A 274 2.29 12.97 16.90
N ARG A 275 1.68 12.18 17.79
CA ARG A 275 1.93 10.74 17.90
C ARG A 275 0.69 10.01 17.48
N LYS A 276 0.86 9.09 16.55
CA LYS A 276 -0.25 8.30 16.00
C LYS A 276 0.03 6.83 16.18
N SER A 277 -1.01 6.08 16.58
CA SER A 277 -0.92 4.62 16.62
C SER A 277 -2.25 4.00 16.22
N VAL A 278 -2.17 2.83 15.59
CA VAL A 278 -3.32 2.04 15.16
C VAL A 278 -3.08 0.61 15.60
N PHE A 279 -3.99 0.09 16.39
CA PHE A 279 -3.99 -1.30 16.85
C PHE A 279 -5.04 -2.07 16.05
N CYS A 280 -4.61 -3.17 15.44
CA CYS A 280 -5.43 -4.01 14.57
C CYS A 280 -5.56 -5.40 15.18
N PHE A 281 -6.76 -5.81 15.55
CA PHE A 281 -7.02 -7.12 16.13
C PHE A 281 -8.44 -7.59 15.81
N ASP A 282 -8.59 -8.88 15.59
CA ASP A 282 -9.84 -9.50 15.13
C ASP A 282 -10.41 -8.75 13.89
N ASN A 283 -11.63 -8.22 13.99
CA ASN A 283 -12.26 -7.37 12.97
C ASN A 283 -12.32 -5.89 13.40
N ARG A 284 -11.33 -5.42 14.18
CA ARG A 284 -11.36 -4.11 14.82
C ARG A 284 -10.06 -3.36 14.60
N MET A 285 -10.18 -2.04 14.63
CA MET A 285 -9.05 -1.12 14.73
C MET A 285 -9.34 -0.12 15.82
N VAL A 286 -8.31 0.20 16.60
CA VAL A 286 -8.30 1.32 17.56
C VAL A 286 -7.26 2.31 17.09
N CYS A 287 -7.69 3.51 16.73
CA CYS A 287 -6.82 4.60 16.30
C CYS A 287 -6.66 5.60 17.43
N LEU A 288 -5.41 5.93 17.77
CA LEU A 288 -5.08 6.90 18.81
C LEU A 288 -4.21 8.02 18.23
N GLY A 289 -4.51 9.25 18.62
CA GLY A 289 -3.70 10.44 18.38
C GLY A 289 -3.43 11.17 19.70
N THR A 290 -2.16 11.47 19.97
CA THR A 290 -1.76 12.19 21.19
C THR A 290 -0.67 13.21 20.90
N GLY A 291 -0.54 14.23 21.77
CA GLY A 291 0.48 15.25 21.65
C GLY A 291 0.38 16.02 20.33
N ILE A 292 -0.85 16.23 19.84
CA ILE A 292 -1.10 17.00 18.63
C ILE A 292 -0.95 18.49 19.00
N SER A 293 0.03 19.14 18.40
CA SER A 293 0.26 20.57 18.61
C SER A 293 0.96 21.21 17.43
N ASN A 294 0.74 22.51 17.24
CA ASN A 294 1.46 23.39 16.33
C ASN A 294 1.19 24.85 16.68
N SER A 295 1.96 25.77 16.09
CA SER A 295 1.82 27.21 16.26
C SER A 295 0.91 27.88 15.21
N ASN A 296 0.37 27.14 14.24
CA ASN A 296 -0.49 27.69 13.21
C ASN A 296 -1.86 28.06 13.82
N ALA A 297 -2.08 29.35 14.03
CA ALA A 297 -3.33 29.88 14.58
C ALA A 297 -4.37 30.21 13.49
N ASP A 298 -3.97 30.26 12.23
CA ASP A 298 -4.83 30.72 11.13
C ASP A 298 -5.71 29.58 10.58
N TYR A 299 -5.25 28.33 10.69
CA TYR A 299 -5.92 27.18 10.07
C TYR A 299 -6.12 26.05 11.09
N PRO A 300 -7.31 25.37 11.06
CA PRO A 300 -7.62 24.32 12.02
C PRO A 300 -6.75 23.08 11.81
N THR A 301 -6.36 22.47 12.93
CA THR A 301 -5.76 21.12 12.93
C THR A 301 -6.85 20.07 13.06
N GLU A 302 -6.91 19.14 12.10
CA GLU A 302 -7.96 18.15 12.00
C GLU A 302 -7.39 16.73 11.98
N THR A 303 -8.13 15.78 12.57
CA THR A 303 -7.89 14.35 12.34
C THR A 303 -9.07 13.79 11.56
N THR A 304 -8.80 13.30 10.37
CA THR A 304 -9.83 12.78 9.48
C THR A 304 -10.13 11.32 9.83
N LEU A 305 -11.37 11.03 10.18
CA LEU A 305 -11.82 9.66 10.43
C LEU A 305 -12.02 8.91 9.12
N PHE A 306 -12.76 9.51 8.19
CA PHE A 306 -12.98 8.96 6.85
C PHE A 306 -13.30 10.07 5.85
N GLN A 307 -13.03 9.78 4.58
CA GLN A 307 -13.53 10.53 3.43
C GLN A 307 -13.91 9.52 2.36
N THR A 308 -15.07 9.66 1.77
CA THR A 308 -15.58 8.75 0.75
C THR A 308 -16.56 9.47 -0.17
N LYS A 309 -16.63 9.03 -1.42
CA LYS A 309 -17.61 9.54 -2.38
C LYS A 309 -19.03 9.34 -1.85
N TYR A 310 -19.83 10.38 -1.89
CA TYR A 310 -21.23 10.31 -1.53
C TYR A 310 -22.04 9.57 -2.60
N ASN A 311 -22.75 8.51 -2.17
CA ASN A 311 -23.57 7.66 -3.04
C ASN A 311 -25.08 7.79 -2.75
N GLY A 312 -25.53 8.95 -2.27
CA GLY A 312 -26.94 9.20 -2.00
C GLY A 312 -27.47 8.62 -0.69
N CYS A 313 -26.66 7.96 0.11
CA CYS A 313 -27.03 7.44 1.42
C CYS A 313 -26.22 8.14 2.52
N LEU A 314 -26.89 8.98 3.30
CA LEU A 314 -26.35 9.46 4.58
C LEU A 314 -26.61 8.38 5.61
N LEU A 315 -25.58 7.67 6.00
CA LEU A 315 -25.62 6.85 7.19
C LEU A 315 -25.60 7.78 8.39
N TYR A 316 -26.75 7.98 9.00
CA TYR A 316 -26.83 8.48 10.36
C TYR A 316 -26.33 7.36 11.28
N THR A 317 -25.03 7.27 11.44
CA THR A 317 -24.44 6.38 12.41
C THR A 317 -24.23 7.16 13.69
N SER A 318 -25.00 6.86 14.61
CA SER A 318 -24.96 7.15 16.03
C SER A 318 -26.08 8.07 16.48
N PRO A 319 -26.98 7.57 17.30
CA PRO A 319 -27.51 8.43 18.30
C PRO A 319 -26.32 8.93 19.13
N SER A 320 -26.03 10.22 19.10
CA SER A 320 -25.29 10.85 20.18
C SER A 320 -25.89 10.30 21.47
N PRO A 321 -25.10 9.80 22.42
CA PRO A 321 -25.64 9.59 23.76
C PRO A 321 -26.07 10.97 24.23
N ARG A 322 -27.33 11.26 24.10
CA ARG A 322 -27.96 12.33 24.85
C ARG A 322 -28.50 11.66 26.05
N ASP A 323 -27.84 11.97 27.16
CA ASP A 323 -28.32 11.97 28.55
C ASP A 323 -29.11 10.76 28.99
#